data_5d38301287932ed095e5684fd5ea9267
#
_entry.id   5d38301287932ed095e5684fd5ea9267
#
_cell.length_a   1.000
_cell.length_b   1.000
_cell.length_c   1.000
_cell.angle_alpha   90.00
_cell.angle_beta   90.00
_cell.angle_gamma   90.00
#
_symmetry.space_group_name_H-M   'P 1'
#
loop_
_entity.id
_entity.type
_entity.pdbx_description
1 polymer ?
#
loop_
_entity_poly.entity_id
_entity_poly.type
_entity_poly.pdbx_seq_one_letter_code
_entity_poly.pdbx_strand_id
1 'polypeptide(L)'
;MEKLCAKCGQVFQAKRRALLYCSYSCSNAVTAAAREDRKLDGTVSASVWSCGGGVQSTAIAILIIQGKLPKPDYAIMTDVSHEKQETWEYVHGHLRPRLEEIGVRLEIIPTADYIDPSVLEPTGFVRIPAFKRGVEGETIKFQTHCSGLWKASVSRRWLRQKGVKRASNWIGISADEKRRARTSTLRWIELRYPLIDLGITREDCLWLISNAGWVRPPRTSCHLCPLQTDSSWLRTKQHYPDDWALAVAAERKIQEQNPDVYLHKSLVPLNDVKFEPTWKELMTECETPGVQ
;
A
#
# COMPACT_ATOMS: atom_id res chain seq x y z
N MET A 1 20.38 13.41 -24.95
CA MET A 1 20.36 14.79 -25.47
C MET A 1 20.60 15.73 -24.31
N GLU A 2 21.46 16.70 -24.49
CA GLU A 2 21.73 17.72 -23.48
C GLU A 2 20.59 18.73 -23.40
N LYS A 3 20.20 19.07 -22.17
CA LYS A 3 19.17 20.08 -21.90
C LYS A 3 19.52 20.90 -20.67
N LEU A 4 19.02 22.11 -20.65
CA LEU A 4 19.03 22.95 -19.46
C LEU A 4 17.83 22.58 -18.57
N CYS A 5 18.09 22.40 -17.29
CA CYS A 5 17.03 22.18 -16.31
C CYS A 5 16.17 23.44 -16.17
N ALA A 6 14.87 23.31 -16.38
CA ALA A 6 13.93 24.42 -16.28
C ALA A 6 13.82 25.04 -14.87
N LYS A 7 14.40 24.41 -13.83
CA LYS A 7 14.41 24.93 -12.46
C LYS A 7 15.75 25.57 -12.07
N CYS A 8 16.86 24.85 -12.23
CA CYS A 8 18.19 25.29 -11.73
C CYS A 8 19.15 25.74 -12.80
N GLY A 9 18.80 25.67 -14.10
CA GLY A 9 19.63 26.06 -15.21
C GLY A 9 20.81 25.12 -15.51
N GLN A 10 21.04 24.09 -14.76
CA GLN A 10 22.13 23.13 -14.99
C GLN A 10 21.90 22.32 -16.27
N VAL A 11 22.96 22.07 -17.02
CA VAL A 11 22.93 21.14 -18.15
C VAL A 11 22.85 19.71 -17.63
N PHE A 12 21.98 18.90 -18.21
CA PHE A 12 21.83 17.49 -17.86
C PHE A 12 21.53 16.61 -19.07
N GLN A 13 21.88 15.33 -18.98
CA GLN A 13 21.59 14.35 -20.02
C GLN A 13 20.14 13.84 -19.88
N ALA A 14 19.27 14.33 -20.77
CA ALA A 14 17.87 13.92 -20.78
C ALA A 14 17.69 12.59 -21.52
N LYS A 15 17.22 11.56 -20.82
CA LYS A 15 16.93 10.23 -21.40
C LYS A 15 15.66 10.22 -22.29
N ARG A 16 14.80 11.22 -22.17
CA ARG A 16 13.56 11.38 -22.96
C ARG A 16 13.35 12.85 -23.33
N ARG A 17 12.76 13.10 -24.51
CA ARG A 17 12.49 14.45 -25.02
C ARG A 17 11.58 15.30 -24.09
N ALA A 18 10.71 14.65 -23.30
CA ALA A 18 9.79 15.31 -22.38
C ALA A 18 10.40 15.67 -21.01
N LEU A 19 11.65 15.26 -20.70
CA LEU A 19 12.28 15.61 -19.42
C LEU A 19 12.70 17.08 -19.41
N LEU A 20 12.15 17.85 -18.46
CA LEU A 20 12.40 19.28 -18.27
C LEU A 20 13.32 19.58 -17.08
N TYR A 21 13.57 18.63 -16.19
CA TYR A 21 14.31 18.81 -14.93
C TYR A 21 15.43 17.81 -14.80
N CYS A 22 16.58 18.24 -14.25
CA CYS A 22 17.78 17.40 -14.07
C CYS A 22 17.62 16.37 -12.95
N SER A 23 16.74 16.63 -11.98
CA SER A 23 16.53 15.78 -10.80
C SER A 23 15.07 15.81 -10.35
N TYR A 24 14.70 14.84 -9.54
CA TYR A 24 13.40 14.78 -8.86
C TYR A 24 13.20 15.98 -7.92
N SER A 25 14.26 16.42 -7.23
CA SER A 25 14.24 17.63 -6.39
C SER A 25 13.85 18.88 -7.18
N CYS A 26 14.44 19.09 -8.38
CA CYS A 26 14.09 20.21 -9.24
C CYS A 26 12.65 20.14 -9.76
N SER A 27 12.20 18.95 -10.14
CA SER A 27 10.80 18.72 -10.54
C SER A 27 9.83 19.02 -9.40
N ASN A 28 10.12 18.53 -8.19
CA ASN A 28 9.28 18.75 -7.01
C ASN A 28 9.25 20.21 -6.56
N ALA A 29 10.38 20.92 -6.61
CA ALA A 29 10.43 22.34 -6.24
C ALA A 29 9.53 23.21 -7.13
N VAL A 30 9.49 22.95 -8.45
CA VAL A 30 8.58 23.65 -9.38
C VAL A 30 7.13 23.25 -9.12
N THR A 31 6.90 21.95 -8.87
CA THR A 31 5.56 21.47 -8.54
C THR A 31 5.08 22.02 -7.21
N ALA A 32 5.96 22.18 -6.19
CA ALA A 32 5.65 22.79 -4.91
C ALA A 32 5.27 24.28 -5.06
N ALA A 33 6.06 25.06 -5.81
CA ALA A 33 5.75 26.47 -6.09
C ALA A 33 4.42 26.63 -6.84
N ALA A 34 4.18 25.84 -7.89
CA ALA A 34 2.89 25.84 -8.62
C ALA A 34 1.71 25.35 -7.79
N ARG A 35 1.95 24.73 -6.61
CA ARG A 35 0.95 24.31 -5.62
C ARG A 35 0.60 25.42 -4.65
N GLU A 36 1.60 26.22 -4.27
CA GLU A 36 1.42 27.40 -3.42
C GLU A 36 0.52 28.44 -4.12
N ASP A 37 0.77 28.70 -5.39
CA ASP A 37 -0.08 29.56 -6.22
C ASP A 37 -1.52 29.04 -6.38
N ARG A 38 -1.72 27.71 -6.35
CA ARG A 38 -3.05 27.10 -6.41
C ARG A 38 -3.81 27.06 -5.07
N LYS A 39 -3.12 27.22 -3.93
CA LYS A 39 -3.76 27.39 -2.63
C LYS A 39 -4.46 28.74 -2.48
N LEU A 40 -4.10 29.71 -3.32
CA LEU A 40 -4.63 31.07 -3.28
C LEU A 40 -6.02 31.22 -3.92
N ASP A 41 -6.55 30.20 -4.60
CA ASP A 41 -7.84 30.28 -5.29
C ASP A 41 -9.07 29.88 -4.43
N GLY A 42 -8.92 29.79 -3.10
CA GLY A 42 -10.02 29.54 -2.16
C GLY A 42 -10.67 28.14 -2.21
N THR A 43 -10.07 27.19 -2.93
CA THR A 43 -10.56 25.80 -2.95
C THR A 43 -10.12 25.07 -1.67
N VAL A 44 -11.07 24.49 -0.94
CA VAL A 44 -10.81 23.63 0.23
C VAL A 44 -9.95 22.44 -0.20
N SER A 45 -8.68 22.49 0.15
CA SER A 45 -7.71 21.43 -0.10
C SER A 45 -7.49 20.68 1.21
N ALA A 46 -7.78 19.39 1.22
CA ALA A 46 -7.54 18.53 2.38
C ALA A 46 -6.24 17.74 2.20
N SER A 47 -5.44 17.67 3.27
CA SER A 47 -4.34 16.72 3.39
C SER A 47 -4.89 15.38 3.86
N VAL A 48 -4.59 14.32 3.12
CA VAL A 48 -5.08 12.96 3.39
C VAL A 48 -3.90 12.03 3.51
N TRP A 49 -3.85 11.25 4.57
CA TRP A 49 -2.88 10.18 4.69
C TRP A 49 -3.57 8.82 4.52
N SER A 50 -3.22 8.13 3.42
CA SER A 50 -3.66 6.76 3.18
C SER A 50 -2.74 5.79 3.93
N CYS A 51 -3.23 5.29 5.05
CA CYS A 51 -2.54 4.35 5.92
C CYS A 51 -2.76 2.91 5.41
N GLY A 52 -1.70 2.12 5.31
CA GLY A 52 -1.76 0.69 5.00
C GLY A 52 -1.43 -0.21 6.20
N GLY A 53 -1.22 0.34 7.40
CA GLY A 53 -0.91 -0.41 8.62
C GLY A 53 0.51 -1.01 8.69
N GLY A 54 1.30 -0.94 7.61
CA GLY A 54 2.64 -1.55 7.55
C GLY A 54 3.78 -0.59 7.92
N VAL A 55 5.02 -1.04 7.70
CA VAL A 55 6.27 -0.37 8.10
C VAL A 55 6.32 1.10 7.66
N GLN A 56 6.08 1.38 6.36
CA GLN A 56 6.13 2.76 5.87
C GLN A 56 5.01 3.64 6.46
N SER A 57 3.82 3.09 6.67
CA SER A 57 2.72 3.81 7.32
C SER A 57 3.05 4.11 8.78
N THR A 58 3.62 3.15 9.50
CA THR A 58 4.05 3.34 10.89
C THR A 58 5.14 4.42 11.00
N ALA A 59 6.11 4.43 10.08
CA ALA A 59 7.12 5.49 10.04
C ALA A 59 6.49 6.87 9.80
N ILE A 60 5.51 7.00 8.90
CA ILE A 60 4.76 8.26 8.71
C ILE A 60 4.04 8.67 10.00
N ALA A 61 3.39 7.73 10.72
CA ALA A 61 2.75 8.02 12.00
C ALA A 61 3.75 8.59 13.02
N ILE A 62 4.92 7.97 13.15
CA ILE A 62 5.99 8.44 14.05
C ILE A 62 6.45 9.85 13.64
N LEU A 63 6.64 10.12 12.36
CA LEU A 63 7.03 11.44 11.88
C LEU A 63 5.97 12.50 12.16
N ILE A 64 4.69 12.16 12.09
CA ILE A 64 3.57 13.04 12.48
C ILE A 64 3.62 13.30 13.99
N ILE A 65 3.79 12.28 14.81
CA ILE A 65 3.87 12.39 16.28
C ILE A 65 5.07 13.24 16.70
N GLN A 66 6.20 13.11 16.01
CA GLN A 66 7.40 13.92 16.25
C GLN A 66 7.32 15.34 15.68
N GLY A 67 6.22 15.73 15.04
CA GLY A 67 6.08 17.03 14.39
C GLY A 67 6.93 17.24 13.13
N LYS A 68 7.59 16.20 12.62
CA LYS A 68 8.37 16.24 11.39
C LYS A 68 7.50 16.24 10.12
N LEU A 69 6.29 15.73 10.24
CA LEU A 69 5.22 15.87 9.26
C LEU A 69 4.02 16.55 9.94
N PRO A 70 3.27 17.39 9.21
CA PRO A 70 2.05 18.00 9.76
C PRO A 70 0.99 16.92 10.02
N LYS A 71 0.05 17.19 10.94
CA LYS A 71 -1.13 16.35 11.11
C LYS A 71 -1.98 16.42 9.81
N PRO A 72 -2.42 15.30 9.25
CA PRO A 72 -3.31 15.30 8.10
C PRO A 72 -4.73 15.71 8.54
N ASP A 73 -5.50 16.32 7.64
CA ASP A 73 -6.94 16.57 7.87
C ASP A 73 -7.73 15.27 7.96
N TYR A 74 -7.27 14.24 7.22
CA TYR A 74 -7.83 12.89 7.27
C TYR A 74 -6.70 11.85 7.27
N ALA A 75 -6.70 10.98 8.26
CA ALA A 75 -5.94 9.73 8.24
C ALA A 75 -6.92 8.59 7.95
N ILE A 76 -6.74 7.85 6.87
CA ILE A 76 -7.70 6.85 6.40
C ILE A 76 -7.04 5.51 6.12
N MET A 77 -7.73 4.42 6.47
CA MET A 77 -7.39 3.06 6.07
C MET A 77 -8.65 2.38 5.52
N THR A 78 -8.57 1.79 4.35
CA THR A 78 -9.69 1.02 3.79
C THR A 78 -9.64 -0.41 4.30
N ASP A 79 -10.73 -0.86 4.91
CA ASP A 79 -10.97 -2.26 5.21
C ASP A 79 -11.50 -2.95 3.95
N VAL A 80 -10.69 -3.79 3.36
CA VAL A 80 -11.06 -4.56 2.15
C VAL A 80 -11.80 -5.86 2.48
N SER A 81 -12.16 -6.10 3.74
CA SER A 81 -12.77 -7.32 4.26
C SER A 81 -11.88 -8.58 4.13
N HIS A 82 -10.63 -8.40 3.78
CA HIS A 82 -9.66 -9.48 3.55
C HIS A 82 -8.30 -9.20 4.19
N GLU A 83 -8.16 -8.12 4.96
CA GLU A 83 -6.90 -7.85 5.67
C GLU A 83 -6.66 -8.95 6.71
N LYS A 84 -5.39 -9.28 6.93
CA LYS A 84 -5.00 -10.28 7.93
C LYS A 84 -5.34 -9.83 9.35
N GLN A 85 -5.70 -10.78 10.20
CA GLN A 85 -5.93 -10.57 11.62
C GLN A 85 -4.74 -9.85 12.28
N GLU A 86 -3.51 -10.28 12.03
CA GLU A 86 -2.30 -9.63 12.58
C GLU A 86 -2.17 -8.15 12.22
N THR A 87 -2.69 -7.73 11.04
CA THR A 87 -2.72 -6.32 10.65
C THR A 87 -3.68 -5.53 11.53
N TRP A 88 -4.86 -6.08 11.81
CA TRP A 88 -5.85 -5.44 12.69
C TRP A 88 -5.39 -5.38 14.14
N GLU A 89 -4.78 -6.45 14.65
CA GLU A 89 -4.18 -6.47 15.98
C GLU A 89 -3.16 -5.34 16.15
N TYR A 90 -2.28 -5.17 15.15
CA TYR A 90 -1.31 -4.07 15.16
C TYR A 90 -1.97 -2.69 15.06
N VAL A 91 -2.90 -2.52 14.14
CA VAL A 91 -3.58 -1.22 13.92
C VAL A 91 -4.36 -0.80 15.15
N HIS A 92 -5.14 -1.71 15.75
CA HIS A 92 -5.98 -1.40 16.91
C HIS A 92 -5.19 -1.35 18.21
N GLY A 93 -4.22 -2.23 18.40
CA GLY A 93 -3.45 -2.32 19.65
C GLY A 93 -2.30 -1.32 19.73
N HIS A 94 -1.75 -0.89 18.60
CA HIS A 94 -0.54 -0.07 18.61
C HIS A 94 -0.66 1.25 17.85
N LEU A 95 -1.16 1.23 16.62
CA LEU A 95 -1.10 2.42 15.75
C LEU A 95 -2.17 3.46 16.12
N ARG A 96 -3.43 3.05 16.20
CA ARG A 96 -4.55 3.95 16.50
C ARG A 96 -4.42 4.66 17.85
N PRO A 97 -4.15 3.97 18.97
CA PRO A 97 -4.04 4.62 20.26
C PRO A 97 -3.03 5.75 20.26
N ARG A 98 -1.85 5.54 19.67
CA ARG A 98 -0.78 6.55 19.61
C ARG A 98 -1.10 7.74 18.71
N LEU A 99 -1.87 7.55 17.67
CA LEU A 99 -2.36 8.64 16.82
C LEU A 99 -3.45 9.44 17.55
N GLU A 100 -4.33 8.77 18.29
CA GLU A 100 -5.39 9.39 19.07
C GLU A 100 -4.83 10.28 20.20
N GLU A 101 -3.72 9.91 20.84
CA GLU A 101 -3.00 10.72 21.85
C GLU A 101 -2.62 12.12 21.33
N ILE A 102 -2.35 12.24 20.03
CA ILE A 102 -2.04 13.52 19.40
C ILE A 102 -3.22 14.14 18.65
N GLY A 103 -4.43 13.59 18.82
CA GLY A 103 -5.66 14.06 18.17
C GLY A 103 -5.77 13.74 16.69
N VAL A 104 -5.04 12.75 16.19
CA VAL A 104 -5.17 12.23 14.81
C VAL A 104 -6.03 10.97 14.86
N ARG A 105 -7.24 11.04 14.29
CA ARG A 105 -8.14 9.91 14.22
C ARG A 105 -7.90 9.12 12.91
N LEU A 106 -7.56 7.84 13.04
CA LEU A 106 -7.47 6.94 11.90
C LEU A 106 -8.87 6.38 11.58
N GLU A 107 -9.48 6.86 10.50
CA GLU A 107 -10.77 6.41 10.00
C GLU A 107 -10.61 5.08 9.25
N ILE A 108 -11.33 4.05 9.70
CA ILE A 108 -11.42 2.76 9.00
C ILE A 108 -12.64 2.82 8.08
N ILE A 109 -12.42 2.65 6.78
CA ILE A 109 -13.47 2.77 5.76
C ILE A 109 -13.78 1.38 5.22
N PRO A 110 -14.96 0.80 5.55
CA PRO A 110 -15.35 -0.50 5.01
C PRO A 110 -15.54 -0.42 3.49
N THR A 111 -14.84 -1.27 2.76
CA THR A 111 -15.00 -1.35 1.30
C THR A 111 -16.42 -1.80 0.93
N ALA A 112 -17.03 -2.66 1.74
CA ALA A 112 -18.38 -3.17 1.53
C ALA A 112 -19.46 -2.07 1.46
N ASP A 113 -19.24 -0.92 2.10
CA ASP A 113 -20.17 0.22 2.04
C ASP A 113 -20.18 0.91 0.66
N TYR A 114 -19.19 0.62 -0.19
CA TYR A 114 -18.98 1.31 -1.47
C TYR A 114 -18.95 0.39 -2.67
N ILE A 115 -18.40 -0.82 -2.51
CA ILE A 115 -18.15 -1.78 -3.58
C ILE A 115 -18.25 -3.18 -2.98
N ASP A 116 -18.80 -4.12 -3.74
CA ASP A 116 -18.77 -5.53 -3.39
C ASP A 116 -17.31 -6.02 -3.25
N PRO A 117 -16.90 -6.51 -2.06
CA PRO A 117 -15.54 -6.99 -1.81
C PRO A 117 -15.29 -8.42 -2.33
N SER A 118 -16.27 -9.06 -2.96
CA SER A 118 -16.13 -10.43 -3.46
C SER A 118 -14.96 -10.59 -4.41
N VAL A 119 -14.20 -11.64 -4.23
CA VAL A 119 -13.01 -11.97 -5.05
C VAL A 119 -13.37 -12.49 -6.44
N LEU A 120 -14.59 -13.00 -6.59
CA LEU A 120 -15.13 -13.58 -7.82
C LEU A 120 -16.44 -12.88 -8.16
N GLU A 121 -16.55 -12.39 -9.40
CA GLU A 121 -17.80 -11.85 -9.93
C GLU A 121 -18.77 -12.98 -10.35
N PRO A 122 -20.09 -12.71 -10.42
CA PRO A 122 -21.05 -13.68 -10.96
C PRO A 122 -20.71 -14.16 -12.38
N THR A 123 -19.98 -13.34 -13.14
CA THR A 123 -19.50 -13.65 -14.49
C THR A 123 -18.30 -14.61 -14.52
N GLY A 124 -17.77 -15.01 -13.36
CA GLY A 124 -16.55 -15.80 -13.25
C GLY A 124 -15.24 -14.95 -13.27
N PHE A 125 -15.34 -13.62 -13.36
CA PHE A 125 -14.16 -12.77 -13.39
C PHE A 125 -13.52 -12.68 -11.98
N VAL A 126 -12.20 -13.01 -11.92
CA VAL A 126 -11.40 -12.97 -10.67
C VAL A 126 -10.83 -11.56 -10.48
N ARG A 127 -11.22 -10.90 -9.38
CA ARG A 127 -10.85 -9.50 -9.07
C ARG A 127 -9.49 -9.33 -8.40
N ILE A 128 -8.90 -10.43 -7.96
CA ILE A 128 -7.59 -10.44 -7.27
C ILE A 128 -6.50 -10.96 -8.20
N PRO A 129 -5.21 -10.72 -7.90
CA PRO A 129 -4.13 -11.45 -8.57
C PRO A 129 -4.36 -12.95 -8.36
N ALA A 130 -3.93 -13.74 -9.32
CA ALA A 130 -3.94 -15.19 -9.21
C ALA A 130 -2.94 -15.77 -10.21
N PHE A 131 -2.69 -17.06 -10.11
CA PHE A 131 -1.86 -17.78 -11.05
C PHE A 131 -2.71 -18.78 -11.84
N LYS A 132 -2.37 -18.98 -13.10
CA LYS A 132 -3.04 -19.95 -13.98
C LYS A 132 -1.98 -20.75 -14.73
N ARG A 133 -2.30 -22.02 -15.02
CA ARG A 133 -1.49 -22.83 -15.92
C ARG A 133 -1.70 -22.34 -17.35
N GLY A 134 -0.63 -22.03 -18.05
CA GLY A 134 -0.64 -21.71 -19.46
C GLY A 134 -0.74 -22.96 -20.34
N VAL A 135 -0.87 -22.75 -21.65
CA VAL A 135 -1.06 -23.83 -22.64
C VAL A 135 0.18 -24.74 -22.72
N GLU A 136 1.38 -24.17 -22.52
CA GLU A 136 2.65 -24.90 -22.54
C GLU A 136 3.09 -25.34 -21.12
N GLY A 137 2.20 -25.21 -20.11
CA GLY A 137 2.47 -25.57 -18.73
C GLY A 137 3.14 -24.49 -17.88
N GLU A 138 3.45 -23.34 -18.47
CA GLU A 138 4.03 -22.18 -17.79
C GLU A 138 3.07 -21.55 -16.78
N THR A 139 3.63 -20.87 -15.77
CA THR A 139 2.83 -20.16 -14.77
C THR A 139 2.51 -18.75 -15.25
N ILE A 140 1.26 -18.49 -15.60
CA ILE A 140 0.74 -17.17 -15.97
C ILE A 140 0.22 -16.48 -14.71
N LYS A 141 0.67 -15.24 -14.48
CA LYS A 141 0.16 -14.38 -13.43
C LYS A 141 -0.86 -13.39 -13.97
N PHE A 142 -2.05 -13.36 -13.38
CA PHE A 142 -3.05 -12.35 -13.70
C PHE A 142 -2.60 -10.97 -13.27
N GLN A 143 -2.90 -9.98 -14.09
CA GLN A 143 -2.77 -8.58 -13.70
C GLN A 143 -3.82 -8.23 -12.63
N THR A 144 -3.44 -7.38 -11.70
CA THR A 144 -4.26 -7.08 -10.53
C THR A 144 -4.75 -5.65 -10.56
N HIS A 145 -5.99 -5.47 -10.17
CA HIS A 145 -6.63 -4.17 -10.00
C HIS A 145 -7.23 -3.98 -8.60
N CYS A 146 -7.09 -4.96 -7.70
CA CYS A 146 -7.71 -4.95 -6.37
C CYS A 146 -7.38 -3.68 -5.56
N SER A 147 -6.12 -3.22 -5.53
CA SER A 147 -5.74 -1.98 -4.84
C SER A 147 -6.42 -0.74 -5.43
N GLY A 148 -6.58 -0.69 -6.75
CA GLY A 148 -7.30 0.39 -7.43
C GLY A 148 -8.79 0.36 -7.14
N LEU A 149 -9.37 -0.84 -7.17
CA LEU A 149 -10.79 -1.06 -6.99
C LEU A 149 -11.22 -0.92 -5.51
N TRP A 150 -10.58 -1.66 -4.61
CA TRP A 150 -11.04 -1.76 -3.22
C TRP A 150 -10.44 -0.72 -2.28
N LYS A 151 -9.26 -0.16 -2.59
CA LYS A 151 -8.62 0.86 -1.75
C LYS A 151 -8.78 2.26 -2.35
N ALA A 152 -8.20 2.52 -3.51
CA ALA A 152 -8.17 3.87 -4.06
C ALA A 152 -9.55 4.40 -4.48
N SER A 153 -10.43 3.56 -5.06
CA SER A 153 -11.76 4.04 -5.46
C SER A 153 -12.68 4.28 -4.26
N VAL A 154 -12.58 3.43 -3.21
CA VAL A 154 -13.32 3.57 -1.96
C VAL A 154 -12.91 4.84 -1.23
N SER A 155 -11.59 5.05 -1.01
CA SER A 155 -11.07 6.28 -0.41
C SER A 155 -11.55 7.54 -1.13
N ARG A 156 -11.57 7.52 -2.47
CA ARG A 156 -12.05 8.65 -3.29
C ARG A 156 -13.53 8.93 -3.11
N ARG A 157 -14.36 7.90 -3.07
CA ARG A 157 -15.81 8.05 -2.84
C ARG A 157 -16.08 8.60 -1.45
N TRP A 158 -15.41 8.06 -0.44
CA TRP A 158 -15.51 8.53 0.93
C TRP A 158 -15.11 10.01 1.06
N LEU A 159 -13.98 10.42 0.49
CA LEU A 159 -13.54 11.82 0.50
C LEU A 159 -14.55 12.75 -0.18
N ARG A 160 -15.16 12.31 -1.28
CA ARG A 160 -16.23 13.07 -1.95
C ARG A 160 -17.47 13.22 -1.09
N GLN A 161 -17.87 12.18 -0.35
CA GLN A 161 -18.99 12.26 0.61
C GLN A 161 -18.66 13.22 1.76
N LYS A 162 -17.39 13.33 2.18
CA LYS A 162 -16.94 14.35 3.15
C LYS A 162 -16.83 15.76 2.58
N GLY A 163 -17.23 15.98 1.32
CA GLY A 163 -17.21 17.29 0.68
C GLY A 163 -15.82 17.74 0.20
N VAL A 164 -14.81 16.87 0.22
CA VAL A 164 -13.44 17.20 -0.20
C VAL A 164 -13.42 17.46 -1.70
N LYS A 165 -13.11 18.68 -2.10
CA LYS A 165 -13.04 19.11 -3.50
C LYS A 165 -11.65 18.88 -4.09
N ARG A 166 -10.59 19.05 -3.31
CA ARG A 166 -9.20 18.78 -3.64
C ARG A 166 -8.51 18.05 -2.49
N ALA A 167 -7.63 17.11 -2.81
CA ALA A 167 -6.88 16.36 -1.82
C ALA A 167 -5.40 16.25 -2.19
N SER A 168 -4.53 16.45 -1.20
CA SER A 168 -3.13 16.04 -1.21
C SER A 168 -3.03 14.71 -0.48
N ASN A 169 -2.95 13.59 -1.22
CA ASN A 169 -2.98 12.25 -0.65
C ASN A 169 -1.56 11.69 -0.46
N TRP A 170 -1.20 11.41 0.79
CA TRP A 170 0.10 10.87 1.18
C TRP A 170 0.08 9.36 1.12
N ILE A 171 1.07 8.79 0.43
CA ILE A 171 1.24 7.35 0.25
C ILE A 171 2.58 6.95 0.86
N GLY A 172 2.57 5.89 1.66
CA GLY A 172 3.76 5.31 2.29
C GLY A 172 4.58 4.49 1.28
N ILE A 173 5.36 5.18 0.45
CA ILE A 173 6.38 4.59 -0.44
C ILE A 173 7.72 5.19 -0.02
N SER A 174 8.68 4.34 0.35
CA SER A 174 10.02 4.72 0.79
C SER A 174 10.94 5.10 -0.39
N ALA A 175 12.05 5.77 -0.09
CA ALA A 175 12.97 6.32 -1.10
C ALA A 175 13.58 5.26 -2.02
N ASP A 176 13.88 4.07 -1.50
CA ASP A 176 14.36 2.90 -2.24
C ASP A 176 13.31 2.31 -3.19
N GLU A 177 12.02 2.53 -2.92
CA GLU A 177 10.90 2.11 -3.77
C GLU A 177 10.37 3.22 -4.70
N LYS A 178 11.05 4.35 -4.86
CA LYS A 178 10.57 5.54 -5.62
C LYS A 178 10.08 5.25 -7.04
N ARG A 179 10.53 4.16 -7.67
CA ARG A 179 10.05 3.71 -8.99
C ARG A 179 8.54 3.37 -8.99
N ARG A 180 7.94 3.11 -7.82
CA ARG A 180 6.51 2.85 -7.64
C ARG A 180 5.69 4.14 -7.56
N ALA A 181 6.35 5.28 -7.29
CA ALA A 181 5.67 6.57 -7.21
C ALA A 181 5.10 6.96 -8.57
N ARG A 182 3.84 7.38 -8.57
CA ARG A 182 3.09 7.78 -9.77
C ARG A 182 2.46 9.14 -9.56
N THR A 183 2.12 9.82 -10.64
CA THR A 183 1.26 11.00 -10.62
C THR A 183 -0.20 10.57 -10.70
N SER A 184 -1.08 11.32 -10.04
CA SER A 184 -2.51 11.07 -10.15
C SER A 184 -3.02 11.43 -11.55
N THR A 185 -3.88 10.60 -12.10
CA THR A 185 -4.65 10.92 -13.32
C THR A 185 -5.87 11.81 -13.02
N LEU A 186 -6.23 11.95 -11.75
CA LEU A 186 -7.37 12.74 -11.29
C LEU A 186 -6.94 14.16 -10.94
N ARG A 187 -7.52 15.17 -11.56
CA ARG A 187 -7.18 16.59 -11.35
C ARG A 187 -7.38 17.08 -9.92
N TRP A 188 -8.24 16.45 -9.15
CA TRP A 188 -8.58 16.85 -7.79
C TRP A 188 -7.78 16.12 -6.70
N ILE A 189 -6.99 15.09 -7.06
CA ILE A 189 -6.10 14.37 -6.14
C ILE A 189 -4.66 14.55 -6.61
N GLU A 190 -3.83 14.98 -5.69
CA GLU A 190 -2.39 14.99 -5.84
C GLU A 190 -1.79 13.90 -4.95
N LEU A 191 -0.97 13.02 -5.53
CA LEU A 191 -0.25 12.02 -4.75
C LEU A 191 1.06 12.60 -4.23
N ARG A 192 1.31 12.40 -2.94
CA ARG A 192 2.51 12.82 -2.22
C ARG A 192 3.18 11.61 -1.61
N TYR A 193 4.48 11.68 -1.51
CA TYR A 193 5.30 10.60 -1.02
C TYR A 193 6.27 11.13 0.06
N PRO A 194 5.78 11.39 1.30
CA PRO A 194 6.58 12.06 2.32
C PRO A 194 7.92 11.38 2.60
N LEU A 195 7.97 10.05 2.59
CA LEU A 195 9.22 9.32 2.83
C LEU A 195 10.23 9.51 1.68
N ILE A 196 9.75 9.60 0.42
CA ILE A 196 10.63 9.91 -0.72
C ILE A 196 11.12 11.36 -0.61
N ASP A 197 10.23 12.29 -0.26
CA ASP A 197 10.56 13.71 -0.12
C ASP A 197 11.62 13.93 0.98
N LEU A 198 11.61 13.10 2.03
CA LEU A 198 12.59 13.11 3.14
C LEU A 198 13.80 12.22 2.92
N GLY A 199 13.87 11.47 1.82
CA GLY A 199 14.96 10.54 1.53
C GLY A 199 14.97 9.27 2.40
N ILE A 200 13.86 8.96 3.08
CA ILE A 200 13.74 7.86 4.04
C ILE A 200 13.55 6.54 3.29
N THR A 201 14.46 5.59 3.49
CA THR A 201 14.40 4.23 2.96
C THR A 201 13.52 3.33 3.83
N ARG A 202 13.28 2.09 3.37
CA ARG A 202 12.59 1.08 4.19
C ARG A 202 13.39 0.72 5.44
N GLU A 203 14.70 0.67 5.35
CA GLU A 203 15.59 0.43 6.48
C GLU A 203 15.50 1.56 7.50
N ASP A 204 15.52 2.82 7.04
CA ASP A 204 15.30 3.98 7.90
C ASP A 204 13.92 3.95 8.59
N CYS A 205 12.89 3.45 7.89
CA CYS A 205 11.57 3.27 8.51
C CYS A 205 11.62 2.26 9.66
N LEU A 206 12.31 1.14 9.50
CA LEU A 206 12.50 0.14 10.55
C LEU A 206 13.29 0.71 11.73
N TRP A 207 14.34 1.46 11.44
CA TRP A 207 15.12 2.16 12.46
C TRP A 207 14.27 3.17 13.24
N LEU A 208 13.46 3.98 12.56
CA LEU A 208 12.54 4.92 13.20
C LEU A 208 11.55 4.23 14.15
N ILE A 209 11.02 3.08 13.75
CA ILE A 209 10.09 2.28 14.56
C ILE A 209 10.79 1.76 15.81
N SER A 210 11.96 1.15 15.64
CA SER A 210 12.76 0.61 16.74
C SER A 210 13.20 1.72 17.71
N ASN A 211 13.72 2.84 17.17
CA ASN A 211 14.18 3.97 17.97
C ASN A 211 13.05 4.68 18.74
N ALA A 212 11.82 4.62 18.24
CA ALA A 212 10.64 5.11 18.95
C ALA A 212 10.11 4.12 20.01
N GLY A 213 10.72 2.94 20.14
CA GLY A 213 10.28 1.89 21.06
C GLY A 213 8.94 1.25 20.65
N TRP A 214 8.60 1.31 19.36
CA TRP A 214 7.37 0.71 18.86
C TRP A 214 7.59 -0.74 18.41
N VAL A 215 6.55 -1.54 18.58
CA VAL A 215 6.51 -2.89 18.01
C VAL A 215 6.55 -2.77 16.49
N ARG A 216 7.36 -3.60 15.85
CA ARG A 216 7.43 -3.68 14.40
C ARG A 216 6.09 -4.16 13.84
N PRO A 217 5.48 -3.45 12.85
CA PRO A 217 4.24 -3.89 12.24
C PRO A 217 4.45 -5.16 11.41
N PRO A 218 3.44 -6.02 11.31
CA PRO A 218 3.49 -7.17 10.42
C PRO A 218 3.56 -6.74 8.96
N ARG A 219 3.86 -7.69 8.07
CA ARG A 219 3.73 -7.47 6.64
C ARG A 219 2.26 -7.39 6.27
N THR A 220 1.78 -6.20 5.95
CA THR A 220 0.38 -5.99 5.56
C THR A 220 0.09 -6.55 4.17
N SER A 221 -0.84 -7.47 4.12
CA SER A 221 -1.43 -8.04 2.90
C SER A 221 -2.78 -8.64 3.24
N CYS A 222 -3.65 -8.84 2.25
CA CYS A 222 -4.85 -9.64 2.45
C CYS A 222 -4.47 -11.09 2.76
N HIS A 223 -5.26 -11.80 3.58
CA HIS A 223 -5.03 -13.22 3.88
C HIS A 223 -5.02 -14.09 2.61
N LEU A 224 -5.77 -13.70 1.58
CA LEU A 224 -5.85 -14.37 0.28
C LEU A 224 -4.93 -13.80 -0.81
N CYS A 225 -3.99 -12.91 -0.48
CA CYS A 225 -3.14 -12.27 -1.48
C CYS A 225 -2.12 -13.23 -2.09
N PRO A 226 -2.15 -13.52 -3.40
CA PRO A 226 -1.20 -14.46 -4.03
C PRO A 226 0.24 -13.95 -4.11
N LEU A 227 0.45 -12.66 -3.78
CA LEU A 227 1.77 -12.04 -3.82
C LEU A 227 2.54 -12.18 -2.50
N GLN A 228 2.08 -13.08 -1.65
CA GLN A 228 2.77 -13.44 -0.40
C GLN A 228 3.98 -14.33 -0.70
N THR A 229 4.94 -14.31 0.21
CA THR A 229 6.07 -15.23 0.24
C THR A 229 5.66 -16.58 0.83
N ASP A 230 6.42 -17.63 0.59
CA ASP A 230 6.18 -18.94 1.16
C ASP A 230 6.23 -18.89 2.71
N SER A 231 7.14 -18.09 3.28
CA SER A 231 7.21 -17.83 4.72
C SER A 231 5.92 -17.17 5.25
N SER A 232 5.39 -16.19 4.54
CA SER A 232 4.15 -15.51 4.92
C SER A 232 2.92 -16.44 4.86
N TRP A 233 2.83 -17.30 3.86
CA TRP A 233 1.80 -18.34 3.79
C TRP A 233 1.92 -19.34 4.93
N LEU A 234 3.14 -19.81 5.22
CA LEU A 234 3.41 -20.75 6.29
C LEU A 234 3.04 -20.14 7.65
N ARG A 235 3.44 -18.89 7.91
CA ARG A 235 3.05 -18.14 9.11
C ARG A 235 1.52 -18.03 9.25
N THR A 236 0.81 -17.68 8.17
CA THR A 236 -0.66 -17.63 8.20
C THR A 236 -1.25 -18.98 8.57
N LYS A 237 -0.78 -20.06 7.94
CA LYS A 237 -1.24 -21.42 8.19
C LYS A 237 -1.01 -21.88 9.65
N GLN A 238 0.12 -21.48 10.25
CA GLN A 238 0.52 -21.93 11.59
C GLN A 238 -0.10 -21.09 12.72
N HIS A 239 -0.20 -19.77 12.53
CA HIS A 239 -0.53 -18.86 13.63
C HIS A 239 -1.90 -18.17 13.48
N TYR A 240 -2.49 -18.18 12.27
CA TYR A 240 -3.76 -17.51 11.96
C TYR A 240 -4.69 -18.47 11.21
N PRO A 241 -5.19 -19.53 11.90
CA PRO A 241 -5.98 -20.60 11.24
C PRO A 241 -7.27 -20.08 10.60
N ASP A 242 -7.88 -19.02 11.12
CA ASP A 242 -9.09 -18.44 10.54
C ASP A 242 -8.76 -17.73 9.22
N ASP A 243 -7.70 -16.93 9.16
CA ASP A 243 -7.22 -16.32 7.92
C ASP A 243 -6.84 -17.37 6.88
N TRP A 244 -6.22 -18.46 7.33
CA TRP A 244 -5.89 -19.58 6.47
C TRP A 244 -7.13 -20.27 5.89
N ALA A 245 -8.11 -20.56 6.73
CA ALA A 245 -9.37 -21.17 6.30
C ALA A 245 -10.11 -20.29 5.28
N LEU A 246 -10.13 -18.95 5.50
CA LEU A 246 -10.71 -17.98 4.59
C LEU A 246 -9.97 -17.94 3.24
N ALA A 247 -8.64 -18.02 3.24
CA ALA A 247 -7.86 -18.06 2.00
C ALA A 247 -8.13 -19.33 1.18
N VAL A 248 -8.16 -20.50 1.84
CA VAL A 248 -8.50 -21.79 1.20
C VAL A 248 -9.92 -21.79 0.67
N ALA A 249 -10.88 -21.24 1.41
CA ALA A 249 -12.27 -21.13 0.97
C ALA A 249 -12.42 -20.21 -0.25
N ALA A 250 -11.68 -19.08 -0.26
CA ALA A 250 -11.67 -18.16 -1.40
C ALA A 250 -11.11 -18.83 -2.66
N GLU A 251 -10.01 -19.58 -2.55
CA GLU A 251 -9.46 -20.33 -3.69
C GLU A 251 -10.43 -21.38 -4.23
N ARG A 252 -11.04 -22.18 -3.34
CA ARG A 252 -12.05 -23.19 -3.74
C ARG A 252 -13.21 -22.52 -4.49
N LYS A 253 -13.73 -21.42 -3.98
CA LYS A 253 -14.81 -20.66 -4.64
C LYS A 253 -14.40 -20.15 -6.03
N ILE A 254 -13.16 -19.72 -6.20
CA ILE A 254 -12.63 -19.32 -7.50
C ILE A 254 -12.58 -20.54 -8.44
N GLN A 255 -12.10 -21.68 -7.94
CA GLN A 255 -11.93 -22.91 -8.71
C GLN A 255 -13.24 -23.59 -9.15
N GLU A 256 -14.36 -23.31 -8.47
CA GLU A 256 -15.69 -23.75 -8.92
C GLU A 256 -16.04 -23.26 -10.35
N GLN A 257 -15.59 -22.04 -10.71
CA GLN A 257 -15.83 -21.46 -12.05
C GLN A 257 -14.54 -21.36 -12.88
N ASN A 258 -13.38 -21.43 -12.26
CA ASN A 258 -12.06 -21.27 -12.87
C ASN A 258 -11.11 -22.37 -12.35
N PRO A 259 -11.26 -23.63 -12.76
CA PRO A 259 -10.56 -24.77 -12.16
C PRO A 259 -9.03 -24.69 -12.24
N ASP A 260 -8.49 -23.96 -13.23
CA ASP A 260 -7.04 -23.80 -13.45
C ASP A 260 -6.44 -22.56 -12.75
N VAL A 261 -7.20 -21.92 -11.83
CA VAL A 261 -6.77 -20.70 -11.12
C VAL A 261 -6.37 -21.02 -9.70
N TYR A 262 -5.20 -20.53 -9.29
CA TYR A 262 -4.56 -20.81 -8.00
C TYR A 262 -4.10 -19.54 -7.32
N LEU A 263 -4.12 -19.53 -5.98
CA LEU A 263 -3.55 -18.44 -5.18
C LEU A 263 -2.04 -18.59 -4.97
N HIS A 264 -1.48 -19.75 -5.23
CA HIS A 264 -0.04 -19.97 -5.12
C HIS A 264 0.62 -20.23 -6.48
N LYS A 265 1.84 -19.71 -6.65
CA LYS A 265 2.65 -19.79 -7.89
C LYS A 265 2.98 -21.23 -8.33
N SER A 266 2.89 -22.20 -7.42
CA SER A 266 3.15 -23.61 -7.72
C SER A 266 2.03 -24.27 -8.54
N LEU A 267 0.89 -23.60 -8.74
CA LEU A 267 -0.29 -24.15 -9.42
C LEU A 267 -0.81 -25.45 -8.76
N VAL A 268 -0.72 -25.49 -7.43
CA VAL A 268 -1.27 -26.53 -6.56
C VAL A 268 -2.30 -25.86 -5.66
N PRO A 269 -3.44 -26.51 -5.36
CA PRO A 269 -4.42 -25.99 -4.41
C PRO A 269 -3.75 -25.58 -3.10
N LEU A 270 -4.10 -24.42 -2.56
CA LEU A 270 -3.40 -23.80 -1.43
C LEU A 270 -3.23 -24.74 -0.22
N ASN A 271 -4.25 -25.55 0.03
CA ASN A 271 -4.22 -26.53 1.13
C ASN A 271 -3.16 -27.64 0.95
N ASP A 272 -2.79 -27.94 -0.28
CA ASP A 272 -1.86 -29.02 -0.65
C ASP A 272 -0.44 -28.50 -0.94
N VAL A 273 -0.25 -27.18 -0.89
CA VAL A 273 1.06 -26.56 -1.14
C VAL A 273 2.06 -26.96 -0.06
N LYS A 274 3.22 -27.43 -0.47
CA LYS A 274 4.42 -27.53 0.37
C LYS A 274 5.18 -26.23 0.26
N PHE A 275 5.12 -25.41 1.32
CA PHE A 275 5.82 -24.14 1.36
C PHE A 275 7.31 -24.37 1.61
N GLU A 276 8.15 -23.74 0.80
CA GLU A 276 9.62 -23.82 0.89
C GLU A 276 10.19 -22.40 1.04
N PRO A 277 10.12 -21.83 2.26
CA PRO A 277 10.64 -20.49 2.51
C PRO A 277 12.15 -20.44 2.24
N THR A 278 12.58 -19.41 1.51
CA THR A 278 14.01 -19.14 1.36
C THR A 278 14.60 -18.59 2.65
N TRP A 279 15.91 -18.79 2.87
CA TRP A 279 16.62 -18.22 4.02
C TRP A 279 16.39 -16.71 4.17
N LYS A 280 16.39 -15.98 3.06
CA LYS A 280 16.11 -14.54 3.05
C LYS A 280 14.69 -14.21 3.53
N GLU A 281 13.69 -14.99 3.18
CA GLU A 281 12.32 -14.83 3.64
C GLU A 281 12.22 -15.07 5.15
N LEU A 282 12.81 -16.15 5.64
CA LEU A 282 12.83 -16.48 7.06
C LEU A 282 13.50 -15.39 7.89
N MET A 283 14.66 -14.88 7.48
CA MET A 283 15.35 -13.78 8.17
C MET A 283 14.49 -12.51 8.21
N THR A 284 13.77 -12.21 7.13
CA THR A 284 12.88 -11.02 7.08
C THR A 284 11.71 -11.16 8.05
N GLU A 285 11.23 -12.35 8.35
CA GLU A 285 10.13 -12.61 9.27
C GLU A 285 10.55 -12.82 10.72
N CYS A 286 11.73 -13.45 10.96
CA CYS A 286 12.28 -13.58 12.32
C CYS A 286 12.52 -12.25 13.05
N GLU A 287 12.65 -11.16 12.28
CA GLU A 287 12.74 -9.81 12.85
C GLU A 287 11.37 -9.25 13.29
N THR A 288 10.28 -10.01 13.17
CA THR A 288 8.94 -9.58 13.62
C THR A 288 8.72 -10.07 15.06
N PRO A 289 8.60 -9.19 16.08
CA PRO A 289 8.34 -9.62 17.46
C PRO A 289 6.98 -10.33 17.56
N GLY A 290 6.92 -11.46 18.22
CA GLY A 290 5.67 -12.14 18.53
C GLY A 290 5.67 -13.65 18.33
N VAL A 291 6.83 -14.26 18.05
CA VAL A 291 6.97 -15.73 18.07
C VAL A 291 8.05 -16.08 19.10
N GLN A 292 7.67 -16.21 20.33
CA GLN A 292 8.30 -17.04 21.35
C GLN A 292 7.38 -18.18 21.68
#